data_851406abab6f36626c970ad4e5524de1
#
_entry.id   851406abab6f36626c970ad4e5524de1
#
_cell.length_a   1.000
_cell.length_b   1.000
_cell.length_c   1.000
_cell.angle_alpha   90.00
_cell.angle_beta   90.00
_cell.angle_gamma   90.00
#
_symmetry.space_group_name_H-M   'P 1'
#
loop_
_entity.id
_entity.type
_entity.pdbx_description
1 polymer ?
#
loop_
_entity_poly.entity_id
_entity_poly.type
_entity_poly.pdbx_seq_one_letter_code
_entity_poly.pdbx_strand_id
1 'polypeptide(L)'
;MPGWKRDVGRRLDELVERTVPGVRKAVKWNSPFYGVEGEGWFASFHCFAKYVKLAFFRGTLLRPLPPGASTQKDVRYLDIHEGDEIDEVQLASWAKQASLIPGWSGE
;
A
#
# COMPACT_ATOMS: atom_id res chain seq x y z
N MET A 1 -14.64 3.91 12.01
CA MET A 1 -13.23 3.49 12.07
C MET A 1 -12.58 4.14 13.28
N PRO A 2 -11.88 3.39 14.13
CA PRO A 2 -11.16 3.98 15.26
C PRO A 2 -10.18 5.07 14.81
N GLY A 3 -9.93 6.04 15.68
CA GLY A 3 -9.13 7.21 15.33
C GLY A 3 -7.72 6.88 14.86
N TRP A 4 -7.06 5.91 15.49
CA TRP A 4 -5.70 5.56 15.10
C TRP A 4 -5.63 4.95 13.68
N LYS A 5 -6.64 4.19 13.26
CA LYS A 5 -6.68 3.65 11.90
C LYS A 5 -6.90 4.75 10.87
N ARG A 6 -7.75 5.72 11.21
CA ARG A 6 -7.97 6.88 10.35
C ARG A 6 -6.69 7.67 10.17
N ASP A 7 -5.93 7.84 11.26
CA ASP A 7 -4.66 8.57 11.21
C ASP A 7 -3.62 7.82 10.38
N VAL A 8 -3.53 6.51 10.54
CA VAL A 8 -2.65 5.66 9.72
C VAL A 8 -3.03 5.78 8.25
N GLY A 9 -4.32 5.64 7.94
CA GLY A 9 -4.79 5.74 6.56
C GLY A 9 -4.47 7.08 5.93
N ARG A 10 -4.65 8.17 6.67
CA ARG A 10 -4.33 9.51 6.17
C ARG A 10 -2.82 9.66 5.92
N ARG A 11 -1.99 9.15 6.82
CA ARG A 11 -0.53 9.20 6.67
C ARG A 11 -0.07 8.40 5.45
N LEU A 12 -0.66 7.21 5.23
CA LEU A 12 -0.35 6.40 4.06
C LEU A 12 -0.77 7.11 2.77
N ASP A 13 -1.96 7.69 2.76
CA ASP A 13 -2.47 8.41 1.60
C ASP A 13 -1.58 9.60 1.24
N GLU A 14 -1.23 10.41 2.23
CA GLU A 14 -0.34 11.56 2.02
C GLU A 14 1.04 11.15 1.54
N LEU A 15 1.57 10.07 2.11
CA LEU A 15 2.88 9.54 1.73
C LEU A 15 2.88 9.10 0.27
N VAL A 16 1.86 8.37 -0.15
CA VAL A 16 1.77 7.89 -1.54
C VAL A 16 1.61 9.08 -2.49
N GLU A 17 0.75 10.05 -2.16
CA GLU A 17 0.57 11.22 -3.01
C GLU A 17 1.87 12.02 -3.16
N ARG A 18 2.62 12.16 -2.08
CA ARG A 18 3.88 12.90 -2.09
C ARG A 18 4.96 12.16 -2.88
N THR A 19 4.96 10.83 -2.78
CA THR A 19 6.01 9.99 -3.37
C THR A 19 5.76 9.72 -4.85
N VAL A 20 4.50 9.60 -5.24
CA VAL A 20 4.11 9.27 -6.62
C VAL A 20 3.20 10.40 -7.14
N PRO A 21 3.78 11.49 -7.66
CA PRO A 21 2.99 12.58 -8.21
C PRO A 21 2.10 12.08 -9.34
N GLY A 22 0.84 12.51 -9.32
CA GLY A 22 -0.13 12.06 -10.32
C GLY A 22 -0.68 10.66 -10.06
N VAL A 23 -0.48 10.11 -8.86
CA VAL A 23 -1.00 8.79 -8.50
C VAL A 23 -2.52 8.76 -8.71
N ARG A 24 -3.01 7.66 -9.30
CA ARG A 24 -4.45 7.41 -9.42
C ARG A 24 -4.94 6.72 -8.16
N LYS A 25 -6.13 7.13 -7.72
CA LYS A 25 -6.76 6.56 -6.52
C LYS A 25 -8.17 6.12 -6.86
N ALA A 26 -8.59 4.99 -6.28
CA ALA A 26 -9.95 4.50 -6.37
C ALA A 26 -10.30 3.80 -5.06
N VAL A 27 -11.58 3.58 -4.84
CA VAL A 27 -12.05 2.77 -3.72
C VAL A 27 -12.73 1.55 -4.30
N LYS A 28 -12.23 0.37 -3.94
CA LYS A 28 -12.78 -0.92 -4.35
C LYS A 28 -12.89 -1.80 -3.10
N TRP A 29 -14.03 -2.48 -2.95
CA TRP A 29 -14.25 -3.36 -1.79
C TRP A 29 -13.93 -2.68 -0.46
N ASN A 30 -14.36 -1.41 -0.34
CA ASN A 30 -14.14 -0.56 0.85
C ASN A 30 -12.65 -0.33 1.17
N SER A 31 -11.77 -0.46 0.19
CA SER A 31 -10.34 -0.23 0.37
C SER A 31 -9.84 0.78 -0.66
N PRO A 32 -8.99 1.73 -0.27
CA PRO A 32 -8.35 2.60 -1.26
C PRO A 32 -7.29 1.83 -2.04
N PHE A 33 -7.27 2.09 -3.35
CA PHE A 33 -6.30 1.53 -4.28
C PHE A 33 -5.49 2.65 -4.89
N TYR A 34 -4.22 2.39 -5.11
CA TYR A 34 -3.28 3.35 -5.69
C TYR A 34 -2.65 2.76 -6.94
N GLY A 35 -2.60 3.56 -8.00
CA GLY A 35 -2.07 3.09 -9.26
C GLY A 35 -1.46 4.20 -10.10
N VAL A 36 -0.90 3.79 -11.24
CA VAL A 36 -0.36 4.68 -12.25
C VAL A 36 -1.17 4.46 -13.52
N GLU A 37 -1.55 5.56 -14.18
CA GLU A 37 -2.36 5.47 -15.39
C GLU A 37 -1.68 4.57 -16.42
N GLY A 38 -2.45 3.61 -16.94
CA GLY A 38 -1.95 2.64 -17.91
C GLY A 38 -1.18 1.47 -17.33
N GLU A 39 -0.86 1.49 -16.02
CA GLU A 39 -0.04 0.47 -15.39
C GLU A 39 -0.77 -0.33 -14.33
N GLY A 40 -2.08 -0.10 -14.13
CA GLY A 40 -2.87 -0.79 -13.12
C GLY A 40 -2.61 -0.30 -11.70
N TRP A 41 -2.92 -1.14 -10.74
CA TRP A 41 -2.84 -0.80 -9.32
C TRP A 41 -1.58 -1.40 -8.70
N PHE A 42 -0.82 -0.60 -7.93
CA PHE A 42 0.40 -1.09 -7.30
C PHE A 42 0.24 -1.38 -5.82
N ALA A 43 -0.72 -0.74 -5.16
CA ALA A 43 -0.90 -0.92 -3.72
C ALA A 43 -2.34 -0.66 -3.30
N SER A 44 -2.68 -1.20 -2.14
CA SER A 44 -3.96 -0.98 -1.49
C SER A 44 -3.78 -1.16 0.01
N PHE A 45 -4.65 -0.56 0.84
CA PHE A 45 -4.68 -0.93 2.25
C PHE A 45 -6.11 -1.19 2.70
N HIS A 46 -6.24 -2.01 3.74
CA HIS A 46 -7.53 -2.37 4.31
C HIS A 46 -7.45 -2.33 5.83
N CYS A 47 -8.50 -1.79 6.46
CA CYS A 47 -8.56 -1.70 7.91
C CYS A 47 -9.27 -2.92 8.47
N PHE A 48 -8.52 -3.78 9.16
CA PHE A 48 -9.08 -4.90 9.94
C PHE A 48 -9.34 -4.44 11.38
N ALA A 49 -9.92 -5.32 12.18
CA ALA A 49 -10.31 -4.95 13.55
C ALA A 49 -9.13 -4.42 14.39
N LYS A 50 -7.97 -5.05 14.27
CA LYS A 50 -6.82 -4.77 15.14
C LYS A 50 -5.61 -4.21 14.41
N TYR A 51 -5.68 -4.05 13.09
CA TYR A 51 -4.53 -3.57 12.31
C TYR A 51 -4.97 -3.06 10.94
N VAL A 52 -4.05 -2.34 10.30
CA VAL A 52 -4.19 -1.92 8.91
C VAL A 52 -3.23 -2.74 8.08
N LYS A 53 -3.72 -3.42 7.05
CA LYS A 53 -2.90 -4.22 6.16
C LYS A 53 -2.63 -3.44 4.88
N LEU A 54 -1.37 -3.13 4.63
CA LEU A 54 -0.93 -2.51 3.39
C LEU A 54 -0.45 -3.61 2.44
N ALA A 55 -1.01 -3.67 1.25
CA ALA A 55 -0.67 -4.68 0.26
C ALA A 55 0.06 -4.05 -0.92
N PHE A 56 1.14 -4.69 -1.36
CA PHE A 56 1.82 -4.35 -2.61
C PHE A 56 1.62 -5.51 -3.57
N PHE A 57 0.97 -5.26 -4.70
CA PHE A 57 0.56 -6.32 -5.62
C PHE A 57 1.72 -7.01 -6.34
N ARG A 58 2.85 -6.32 -6.46
CA ARG A 58 4.10 -6.90 -6.96
C ARG A 58 5.18 -6.83 -5.88
N GLY A 59 4.79 -7.14 -4.64
CA GLY A 59 5.66 -7.00 -3.48
C GLY A 59 6.94 -7.81 -3.55
N THR A 60 6.95 -8.94 -4.28
CA THR A 60 8.17 -9.75 -4.44
C THR A 60 9.27 -9.04 -5.22
N LEU A 61 8.91 -7.99 -5.97
CA LEU A 61 9.88 -7.20 -6.74
C LEU A 61 10.44 -6.02 -5.96
N LEU A 62 9.94 -5.79 -4.75
CA LEU A 62 10.40 -4.67 -3.92
C LEU A 62 11.62 -5.07 -3.09
N ARG A 63 12.48 -4.10 -2.81
CA ARG A 63 13.68 -4.31 -1.99
C ARG A 63 13.79 -3.23 -0.91
N PRO A 64 13.98 -3.64 0.35
CA PRO A 64 13.91 -5.01 0.86
C PRO A 64 12.50 -5.58 0.71
N LEU A 65 12.34 -6.90 0.79
CA LEU A 65 11.02 -7.54 0.71
C LEU A 65 10.14 -7.10 1.86
N PRO A 66 8.88 -6.66 1.60
CA PRO A 66 7.93 -6.46 2.69
C PRO A 66 7.71 -7.77 3.46
N PRO A 67 7.50 -7.69 4.79
CA PRO A 67 7.59 -8.87 5.65
C PRO A 67 6.42 -9.84 5.56
N GLY A 68 5.23 -9.35 5.18
CA GLY A 68 4.04 -10.18 5.20
C GLY A 68 3.88 -11.01 3.93
N ALA A 69 3.90 -12.33 4.05
CA ALA A 69 3.68 -13.21 2.91
C ALA A 69 2.20 -13.34 2.59
N SER A 70 1.90 -13.66 1.34
CA SER A 70 0.55 -13.89 0.87
C SER A 70 0.47 -15.25 0.17
N THR A 71 -0.73 -15.84 0.12
CA THR A 71 -0.98 -17.02 -0.70
C THR A 71 -1.02 -16.67 -2.17
N GLN A 72 -1.22 -15.40 -2.51
CA GLN A 72 -1.17 -14.93 -3.89
C GLN A 72 0.28 -14.68 -4.29
N LYS A 73 0.63 -15.17 -5.48
CA LYS A 73 1.96 -14.97 -6.03
C LYS A 73 2.22 -13.47 -6.18
N ASP A 74 3.41 -13.04 -5.86
CA ASP A 74 3.91 -11.67 -5.99
C ASP A 74 3.38 -10.68 -4.96
N VAL A 75 2.27 -10.95 -4.29
CA VAL A 75 1.73 -10.03 -3.30
C VAL A 75 2.49 -10.14 -1.98
N ARG A 76 2.79 -9.00 -1.38
CA ARG A 76 3.41 -8.92 -0.05
C ARG A 76 2.70 -7.86 0.78
N TYR A 77 2.70 -8.06 2.10
CA TYR A 77 1.96 -7.22 3.03
C TYR A 77 2.85 -6.58 4.07
N LEU A 78 2.40 -5.45 4.58
CA LEU A 78 2.89 -4.85 5.83
C LEU A 78 1.68 -4.62 6.72
N ASP A 79 1.70 -5.20 7.93
CA ASP A 79 0.63 -4.99 8.90
C ASP A 79 1.05 -3.90 9.89
N ILE A 80 0.17 -2.92 10.10
CA ILE A 80 0.42 -1.80 11.00
C ILE A 80 -0.59 -1.88 12.13
N HIS A 81 -0.10 -2.04 13.36
CA HIS A 81 -0.92 -2.10 14.58
C HIS A 81 -0.92 -0.76 15.28
N GLU A 82 -1.86 -0.59 16.21
CA GLU A 82 -1.93 0.61 17.02
C GLU A 82 -0.63 0.78 17.81
N GLY A 83 -0.05 1.99 17.75
CA GLY A 83 1.20 2.29 18.44
C GLY A 83 2.46 1.95 17.66
N ASP A 84 2.34 1.28 16.52
CA ASP A 84 3.51 0.98 15.69
C ASP A 84 4.10 2.26 15.13
N GLU A 85 5.44 2.32 15.09
CA GLU A 85 6.11 3.38 14.35
C GLU A 85 6.02 3.09 12.87
N ILE A 86 5.68 4.11 12.08
CA ILE A 86 5.62 4.00 10.63
C ILE A 86 6.94 4.49 10.06
N ASP A 87 7.69 3.59 9.45
CA ASP A 87 8.93 3.94 8.74
C ASP A 87 8.56 4.55 7.40
N GLU A 88 8.36 5.86 7.39
CA GLU A 88 7.92 6.56 6.18
C GLU A 88 8.96 6.54 5.07
N VAL A 89 10.25 6.50 5.42
CA VAL A 89 11.32 6.41 4.41
C VAL A 89 11.23 5.07 3.67
N GLN A 90 11.07 3.98 4.40
CA GLN A 90 10.92 2.66 3.82
C GLN A 90 9.65 2.54 2.99
N LEU A 91 8.54 3.04 3.52
CA LEU A 91 7.26 3.00 2.80
C LEU A 91 7.31 3.84 1.53
N ALA A 92 7.93 5.01 1.57
CA ALA A 92 8.11 5.84 0.39
C ALA A 92 8.96 5.12 -0.66
N SER A 93 10.02 4.45 -0.23
CA SER A 93 10.86 3.66 -1.13
C SER A 93 10.06 2.56 -1.84
N TRP A 94 9.26 1.81 -1.06
CA TRP A 94 8.43 0.75 -1.64
C TRP A 94 7.38 1.32 -2.60
N ALA A 95 6.71 2.40 -2.22
CA ALA A 95 5.71 3.03 -3.08
C ALA A 95 6.32 3.49 -4.40
N LYS A 96 7.49 4.11 -4.34
CA LYS A 96 8.18 4.55 -5.55
C LYS A 96 8.58 3.38 -6.43
N GLN A 97 9.17 2.34 -5.85
CA GLN A 97 9.54 1.13 -6.60
C GLN A 97 8.31 0.51 -7.26
N ALA A 98 7.23 0.37 -6.49
CA ALA A 98 6.00 -0.24 -6.99
C ALA A 98 5.40 0.55 -8.14
N SER A 99 5.48 1.88 -8.09
CA SER A 99 4.93 2.74 -9.12
C SER A 99 5.68 2.64 -10.46
N LEU A 100 6.89 2.09 -10.43
CA LEU A 100 7.74 1.98 -11.63
C LEU A 100 7.63 0.63 -12.33
N ILE A 101 6.80 -0.28 -11.80
CA ILE A 101 6.59 -1.60 -12.40
C ILE A 101 5.11 -1.78 -12.71
N PRO A 102 4.77 -2.62 -13.74
CA PRO A 102 3.37 -2.90 -14.03
C PRO A 102 2.66 -3.50 -12.83
N GLY A 103 1.48 -2.99 -12.53
CA GLY A 103 0.70 -3.42 -11.39
C GLY A 103 -0.35 -4.45 -11.77
N TRP A 104 -1.31 -4.61 -10.85
CA TRP A 104 -2.44 -5.51 -11.01
C TRP A 104 -3.54 -4.81 -11.82
N SER A 105 -4.15 -5.54 -12.77
CA SER A 105 -5.16 -4.97 -13.65
C SER A 105 -6.52 -4.75 -13.00
N GLY A 106 -6.75 -5.34 -11.85
CA GLY A 106 -8.03 -5.21 -11.15
C GLY A 106 -9.04 -6.30 -11.47
N GLU A 107 -8.62 -7.34 -12.15
CA GLU A 107 -9.48 -8.46 -12.51
C GLU A 107 -9.59 -9.51 -11.42
#